data_f8b8bb565806b5a77fbbb8fa08f46668
#
_entry.id   f8b8bb565806b5a77fbbb8fa08f46668
#
_cell.length_a   1.000
_cell.length_b   1.000
_cell.length_c   1.000
_cell.angle_alpha   90.00
_cell.angle_beta   90.00
_cell.angle_gamma   90.00
#
_symmetry.space_group_name_H-M   'P 1'
#
loop_
_entity.id
_entity.type
_entity.pdbx_description
1 polymer ?
#
loop_
_entity_poly.entity_id
_entity_poly.type
_entity_poly.pdbx_seq_one_letter_code
_entity_poly.pdbx_strand_id
1 'polypeptide(L)'
;LSEIFALLVLLTIAAPASAQDNAAHRGRGRIVVLMVWDGLRPDLVTERDTPNLFRMAREGVRFDRHHSIFPTLTMVNATALATGAPPGVNGLVGNNFYLEPSPETPKGQLVGAEGPKAILNLNGATAFKGRLIGLDTIAQEVEREGGYVAVIGKQGPTSVFDNRVATIADGKDVVGAPYKDYLFASEDFVATSSSDKITVPPESKTAVVDEQRDLYFARLAVEDALPEAKRAADAGRPALVVFWQHNPDLTQHMAGLGTAPAMEALGLCDNNLMRVRGAIDALGIGDRTDIIVVSDHGFATIKFRIVLSEMLVAAGIKKSKDSTDVVVVPNGGADLIYLSPTEFATPESKQAVLQKIVNFAEAQEWCGPIFSRDPAEASDESEPAHRGHRRSAPKPYLGWIDGTFSQRVVGLYNAARSPDLVISFREEPDADNRALTGPGNPAFLIGQIGQVSTPNKSADLIDPVRGVVYADTGTSATFTTGMGMHGAAGEREIHNFCAAAGPDFRRGFVDLNPTANTDVTPTITQILGTETNIGPGGVVPTGRAMAEALTDGRHSAGGSHTQTMTTNLMLPGVEAVTTLHVTWIGDEPYLDNSTVVHKPLGSSP
;
A
#
# COMPACT_ATOMS: atom_id res chain seq x y z
N LEU A 1 -44.45 43.70 57.57
CA LEU A 1 -44.96 43.16 56.33
C LEU A 1 -43.89 43.33 55.31
N SER A 2 -43.07 42.30 55.16
CA SER A 2 -41.85 42.24 54.38
C SER A 2 -42.12 41.68 53.01
N GLU A 3 -41.74 42.39 51.99
CA GLU A 3 -41.66 41.86 50.62
C GLU A 3 -40.29 41.23 50.41
N ILE A 4 -40.28 39.95 50.05
CA ILE A 4 -39.11 39.20 49.65
C ILE A 4 -39.06 39.22 48.12
N PHE A 5 -38.07 39.93 47.56
CA PHE A 5 -37.75 39.87 46.12
C PHE A 5 -36.92 38.62 45.89
N ALA A 6 -37.46 37.66 45.16
CA ALA A 6 -36.74 36.51 44.66
C ALA A 6 -36.03 36.88 43.34
N LEU A 7 -34.67 36.96 43.38
CA LEU A 7 -33.85 37.15 42.18
C LEU A 7 -33.63 35.81 41.49
N LEU A 8 -34.34 35.59 40.39
CA LEU A 8 -34.11 34.43 39.51
C LEU A 8 -32.88 34.67 38.63
N VAL A 9 -31.78 34.06 38.98
CA VAL A 9 -30.58 34.04 38.12
C VAL A 9 -30.79 32.95 37.03
N LEU A 10 -31.10 33.37 35.82
CA LEU A 10 -31.05 32.49 34.66
C LEU A 10 -29.58 32.26 34.30
N LEU A 11 -29.05 31.09 34.66
CA LEU A 11 -27.83 30.57 34.08
C LEU A 11 -28.15 30.09 32.66
N THR A 12 -27.86 30.90 31.67
CA THR A 12 -27.75 30.44 30.28
C THR A 12 -26.49 29.62 30.15
N ILE A 13 -26.63 28.30 30.18
CA ILE A 13 -25.56 27.39 29.76
C ILE A 13 -25.41 27.60 28.26
N ALA A 14 -24.40 28.36 27.85
CA ALA A 14 -23.98 28.43 26.48
C ALA A 14 -23.45 27.04 26.10
N ALA A 15 -24.17 26.28 25.29
CA ALA A 15 -23.67 25.08 24.66
C ALA A 15 -22.45 25.46 23.79
N PRO A 16 -21.40 24.64 23.73
CA PRO A 16 -20.26 24.95 22.91
C PRO A 16 -20.69 25.02 21.43
N ALA A 17 -20.57 26.20 20.84
CA ALA A 17 -20.90 26.49 19.46
C ALA A 17 -19.97 25.84 18.43
N SER A 18 -19.05 24.95 18.85
CA SER A 18 -17.98 24.44 18.02
C SER A 18 -18.29 23.23 17.13
N ALA A 19 -19.35 22.48 17.42
CA ALA A 19 -19.64 21.25 16.65
C ALA A 19 -20.54 21.48 15.41
N GLN A 20 -21.31 22.54 15.39
CA GLN A 20 -22.22 22.85 14.27
C GLN A 20 -21.57 23.72 13.19
N ASP A 21 -20.58 24.56 13.56
CA ASP A 21 -19.84 25.38 12.60
C ASP A 21 -18.84 24.57 11.75
N ASN A 22 -18.24 23.51 12.31
CA ASN A 22 -17.24 22.71 11.57
C ASN A 22 -17.85 21.91 10.40
N ALA A 23 -19.08 21.42 10.52
CA ALA A 23 -19.73 20.71 9.41
C ALA A 23 -20.11 21.62 8.23
N ALA A 24 -20.34 22.91 8.47
CA ALA A 24 -20.65 23.89 7.43
C ALA A 24 -19.42 24.40 6.65
N HIS A 25 -18.22 24.15 7.17
CA HIS A 25 -16.96 24.63 6.57
C HIS A 25 -16.15 23.54 5.86
N ARG A 26 -16.62 22.29 5.84
CA ARG A 26 -15.96 21.22 5.07
C ARG A 26 -15.96 21.50 3.58
N GLY A 27 -14.86 21.15 2.93
CA GLY A 27 -14.66 21.27 1.50
C GLY A 27 -14.23 22.65 1.00
N ARG A 28 -14.67 23.74 1.61
CA ARG A 28 -14.32 25.08 1.14
C ARG A 28 -12.98 25.54 1.70
N GLY A 29 -11.96 25.59 0.80
CA GLY A 29 -10.64 26.09 1.14
C GLY A 29 -9.84 25.17 2.08
N ARG A 30 -10.18 23.87 2.14
CA ARG A 30 -9.39 22.88 2.85
C ARG A 30 -8.22 22.42 2.03
N ILE A 31 -7.11 22.09 2.71
CA ILE A 31 -5.89 21.58 2.13
C ILE A 31 -5.58 20.25 2.83
N VAL A 32 -5.30 19.21 2.04
CA VAL A 32 -4.74 17.96 2.57
C VAL A 32 -3.37 17.75 1.97
N VAL A 33 -2.40 17.48 2.84
CA VAL A 33 -1.05 17.04 2.47
C VAL A 33 -0.94 15.56 2.81
N LEU A 34 -0.88 14.72 1.79
CA LEU A 34 -0.63 13.29 1.92
C LEU A 34 0.86 13.03 1.70
N MET A 35 1.58 12.73 2.76
CA MET A 35 2.99 12.32 2.67
C MET A 35 3.06 10.80 2.76
N VAL A 36 3.61 10.17 1.73
CA VAL A 36 3.86 8.72 1.75
C VAL A 36 5.35 8.49 1.98
N TRP A 37 5.67 7.74 3.03
CA TRP A 37 7.03 7.28 3.33
C TRP A 37 7.11 5.81 2.97
N ASP A 38 7.67 5.55 1.80
CA ASP A 38 7.71 4.21 1.22
C ASP A 38 8.40 3.21 2.15
N GLY A 39 7.75 2.10 2.47
CA GLY A 39 8.30 1.02 3.28
C GLY A 39 8.48 1.32 4.78
N LEU A 40 7.75 2.29 5.35
CA LEU A 40 7.89 2.67 6.77
C LEU A 40 7.14 1.71 7.70
N ARG A 41 7.90 0.99 8.54
CA ARG A 41 7.35 0.16 9.62
C ARG A 41 6.98 1.00 10.85
N PRO A 42 5.91 0.64 11.59
CA PRO A 42 5.51 1.36 12.81
C PRO A 42 6.59 1.40 13.91
N ASP A 43 7.36 0.32 14.07
CA ASP A 43 8.41 0.19 15.09
C ASP A 43 9.66 1.04 14.80
N LEU A 44 9.79 1.60 13.60
CA LEU A 44 10.82 2.57 13.24
C LEU A 44 10.47 4.00 13.68
N VAL A 45 9.21 4.27 14.04
CA VAL A 45 8.78 5.61 14.46
C VAL A 45 9.00 5.80 15.95
N THR A 46 10.10 6.42 16.28
CA THR A 46 10.53 6.66 17.67
C THR A 46 10.86 8.13 17.94
N GLU A 47 10.84 8.53 19.20
CA GLU A 47 11.23 9.89 19.59
C GLU A 47 12.68 10.22 19.23
N ARG A 48 13.54 9.20 19.18
CA ARG A 48 14.96 9.34 18.84
C ARG A 48 15.19 9.49 17.35
N ASP A 49 14.56 8.62 16.54
CA ASP A 49 14.92 8.43 15.13
C ASP A 49 14.04 9.25 14.17
N THR A 50 12.79 9.53 14.60
CA THR A 50 11.81 10.31 13.82
C THR A 50 11.08 11.32 14.73
N PRO A 51 11.79 12.26 15.39
CA PRO A 51 11.19 13.11 16.42
C PRO A 51 10.03 13.98 15.95
N ASN A 52 10.02 14.39 14.68
CA ASN A 52 8.95 15.22 14.14
C ASN A 52 7.69 14.40 13.85
N LEU A 53 7.82 13.21 13.26
CA LEU A 53 6.72 12.30 13.00
C LEU A 53 6.16 11.73 14.32
N PHE A 54 7.03 11.32 15.25
CA PHE A 54 6.63 10.85 16.58
C PHE A 54 5.81 11.90 17.33
N ARG A 55 6.25 13.17 17.28
CA ARG A 55 5.51 14.29 17.88
C ARG A 55 4.18 14.53 17.20
N MET A 56 4.16 14.54 15.85
CA MET A 56 2.92 14.71 15.07
C MET A 56 1.89 13.63 15.41
N ALA A 57 2.31 12.37 15.48
CA ALA A 57 1.44 11.25 15.84
C ALA A 57 0.88 11.36 17.27
N ARG A 58 1.66 11.89 18.21
CA ARG A 58 1.21 12.14 19.60
C ARG A 58 0.28 13.34 19.74
N GLU A 59 0.49 14.38 18.96
CA GLU A 59 -0.33 15.61 19.00
C GLU A 59 -1.66 15.45 18.25
N GLY A 60 -1.66 14.66 17.19
CA GLY A 60 -2.81 14.36 16.33
C GLY A 60 -3.42 12.99 16.59
N VAL A 61 -3.56 12.22 15.53
CA VAL A 61 -4.07 10.83 15.55
C VAL A 61 -2.96 9.86 15.16
N ARG A 62 -2.82 8.78 15.95
CA ARG A 62 -2.02 7.61 15.57
C ARG A 62 -2.94 6.43 15.35
N PHE A 63 -2.79 5.76 14.21
CA PHE A 63 -3.55 4.56 13.85
C PHE A 63 -2.72 3.32 14.18
N ASP A 64 -2.98 2.70 15.34
CA ASP A 64 -2.16 1.60 15.86
C ASP A 64 -2.35 0.27 15.12
N ARG A 65 -3.40 0.16 14.31
CA ARG A 65 -3.72 -1.03 13.53
C ARG A 65 -3.97 -0.64 12.07
N HIS A 66 -3.01 0.07 11.47
CA HIS A 66 -3.07 0.39 10.05
C HIS A 66 -2.45 -0.74 9.22
N HIS A 67 -3.06 -1.03 8.05
CA HIS A 67 -2.73 -2.17 7.21
C HIS A 67 -2.42 -1.73 5.79
N SER A 68 -1.38 -2.31 5.23
CA SER A 68 -1.19 -2.35 3.78
C SER A 68 -2.12 -3.40 3.15
N ILE A 69 -2.35 -3.28 1.85
CA ILE A 69 -3.13 -4.23 1.07
C ILE A 69 -2.20 -5.30 0.50
N PHE A 70 -2.63 -6.57 0.63
CA PHE A 70 -1.89 -7.69 0.05
C PHE A 70 -2.15 -7.83 -1.47
N PRO A 71 -1.11 -8.12 -2.28
CA PRO A 71 0.31 -8.21 -1.94
C PRO A 71 0.87 -6.86 -1.47
N THR A 72 1.73 -6.89 -0.44
CA THR A 72 2.27 -5.69 0.21
C THR A 72 3.34 -5.00 -0.65
N LEU A 73 2.90 -4.55 -1.82
CA LEU A 73 3.71 -4.01 -2.91
C LEU A 73 3.42 -2.54 -3.14
N THR A 74 4.44 -1.79 -3.52
CA THR A 74 4.35 -0.34 -3.75
C THR A 74 3.22 0.03 -4.70
N MET A 75 3.14 -0.59 -5.89
CA MET A 75 2.14 -0.20 -6.90
C MET A 75 0.72 -0.61 -6.51
N VAL A 76 0.57 -1.75 -5.83
CA VAL A 76 -0.71 -2.21 -5.27
C VAL A 76 -1.23 -1.20 -4.24
N ASN A 77 -0.36 -0.81 -3.32
CA ASN A 77 -0.73 0.10 -2.24
C ASN A 77 -0.81 1.57 -2.70
N ALA A 78 0.00 1.98 -3.67
CA ALA A 78 -0.18 3.28 -4.33
C ALA A 78 -1.56 3.40 -4.97
N THR A 79 -2.01 2.33 -5.63
CA THR A 79 -3.33 2.33 -6.26
C THR A 79 -4.45 2.27 -5.21
N ALA A 80 -4.26 1.54 -4.12
CA ALA A 80 -5.19 1.53 -2.99
C ALA A 80 -5.31 2.92 -2.32
N LEU A 81 -4.17 3.58 -2.05
CA LEU A 81 -4.10 4.95 -1.53
C LEU A 81 -4.73 5.97 -2.48
N ALA A 82 -4.57 5.79 -3.79
CA ALA A 82 -5.10 6.74 -4.77
C ALA A 82 -6.60 6.58 -5.04
N THR A 83 -7.14 5.35 -4.92
CA THR A 83 -8.52 5.03 -5.34
C THR A 83 -9.46 4.67 -4.20
N GLY A 84 -8.95 4.41 -3.01
CA GLY A 84 -9.73 3.86 -1.89
C GLY A 84 -10.24 2.43 -2.13
N ALA A 85 -9.55 1.65 -2.97
CA ALA A 85 -10.02 0.33 -3.37
C ALA A 85 -8.89 -0.70 -3.48
N PRO A 86 -9.15 -1.99 -3.16
CA PRO A 86 -8.16 -3.06 -3.28
C PRO A 86 -7.96 -3.49 -4.74
N PRO A 87 -6.93 -4.31 -5.04
CA PRO A 87 -6.57 -4.75 -6.39
C PRO A 87 -7.71 -5.36 -7.20
N GLY A 88 -8.59 -6.12 -6.53
CA GLY A 88 -9.77 -6.73 -7.16
C GLY A 88 -10.72 -5.72 -7.77
N VAL A 89 -10.78 -4.51 -7.21
CA VAL A 89 -11.64 -3.42 -7.66
C VAL A 89 -10.89 -2.46 -8.59
N ASN A 90 -9.68 -2.03 -8.20
CA ASN A 90 -8.89 -1.07 -8.97
C ASN A 90 -8.14 -1.69 -10.17
N GLY A 91 -7.89 -3.02 -10.14
CA GLY A 91 -7.31 -3.80 -11.23
C GLY A 91 -5.78 -3.86 -11.28
N LEU A 92 -5.04 -3.27 -10.34
CA LEU A 92 -3.58 -3.36 -10.29
C LEU A 92 -3.13 -4.40 -9.26
N VAL A 93 -2.73 -5.57 -9.74
CA VAL A 93 -2.55 -6.78 -8.92
C VAL A 93 -1.12 -7.04 -8.45
N GLY A 94 -0.14 -6.26 -8.89
CA GLY A 94 1.27 -6.43 -8.53
C GLY A 94 2.18 -5.33 -9.07
N ASN A 95 3.42 -5.25 -8.56
CA ASN A 95 4.47 -4.43 -9.17
C ASN A 95 4.84 -5.01 -10.54
N ASN A 96 4.87 -6.34 -10.61
CA ASN A 96 4.98 -7.10 -11.85
C ASN A 96 3.74 -7.99 -12.01
N PHE A 97 3.20 -8.07 -13.21
CA PHE A 97 2.08 -8.95 -13.53
C PHE A 97 2.14 -9.39 -14.99
N TYR A 98 1.35 -10.40 -15.35
CA TYR A 98 1.31 -10.94 -16.69
C TYR A 98 -0.05 -10.64 -17.34
N LEU A 99 0.02 -10.07 -18.54
CA LEU A 99 -1.13 -9.95 -19.41
C LEU A 99 -1.25 -11.24 -20.22
N GLU A 100 -2.35 -11.94 -20.05
CA GLU A 100 -2.64 -13.15 -20.82
C GLU A 100 -2.64 -12.88 -22.33
N PRO A 101 -2.43 -13.93 -23.17
CA PRO A 101 -2.51 -13.79 -24.61
C PRO A 101 -3.83 -13.17 -25.06
N SER A 102 -3.74 -12.17 -25.90
CA SER A 102 -4.85 -11.46 -26.53
C SER A 102 -4.53 -11.19 -28.00
N PRO A 103 -5.48 -10.71 -28.82
CA PRO A 103 -5.18 -10.29 -30.18
C PRO A 103 -4.05 -9.24 -30.26
N GLU A 104 -3.95 -8.37 -29.26
CA GLU A 104 -2.92 -7.33 -29.17
C GLU A 104 -1.59 -7.86 -28.63
N THR A 105 -1.63 -8.85 -27.76
CA THR A 105 -0.47 -9.51 -27.15
C THR A 105 -0.53 -11.03 -27.36
N PRO A 106 -0.31 -11.56 -28.58
CA PRO A 106 -0.57 -12.97 -28.89
C PRO A 106 0.25 -13.99 -28.08
N LYS A 107 1.38 -13.57 -27.51
CA LYS A 107 2.24 -14.40 -26.64
C LYS A 107 2.05 -14.10 -25.15
N GLY A 108 1.14 -13.18 -24.80
CA GLY A 108 1.10 -12.56 -23.49
C GLY A 108 2.27 -11.58 -23.27
N GLN A 109 2.23 -10.86 -22.18
CA GLN A 109 3.24 -9.86 -21.86
C GLN A 109 3.48 -9.77 -20.36
N LEU A 110 4.75 -9.85 -19.96
CA LEU A 110 5.17 -9.47 -18.61
C LEU A 110 5.22 -7.95 -18.52
N VAL A 111 4.62 -7.40 -17.49
CA VAL A 111 4.52 -5.95 -17.23
C VAL A 111 5.20 -5.64 -15.90
N GLY A 112 6.10 -4.65 -15.91
CA GLY A 112 6.63 -4.02 -14.70
C GLY A 112 5.98 -2.65 -14.52
N ALA A 113 5.14 -2.49 -13.51
CA ALA A 113 4.34 -1.28 -13.30
C ALA A 113 5.15 -0.10 -12.71
N GLU A 114 6.25 -0.37 -12.03
CA GLU A 114 7.14 0.67 -11.48
C GLU A 114 8.08 1.30 -12.52
N GLY A 115 8.19 0.69 -13.70
CA GLY A 115 9.10 1.17 -14.73
C GLY A 115 8.75 2.59 -15.21
N PRO A 116 9.75 3.28 -15.78
CA PRO A 116 9.56 4.61 -16.33
C PRO A 116 8.36 4.68 -17.27
N LYS A 117 7.43 5.62 -17.00
CA LYS A 117 6.20 5.81 -17.78
C LYS A 117 5.33 4.54 -17.97
N ALA A 118 5.56 3.48 -17.18
CA ALA A 118 4.87 2.20 -17.36
C ALA A 118 3.34 2.35 -17.24
N ILE A 119 2.86 3.01 -16.19
CA ILE A 119 1.43 3.26 -15.97
C ILE A 119 0.81 4.02 -17.14
N LEU A 120 1.50 5.04 -17.65
CA LEU A 120 1.02 5.88 -18.74
C LEU A 120 0.97 5.11 -20.06
N ASN A 121 2.04 4.35 -20.35
CA ASN A 121 2.11 3.51 -21.56
C ASN A 121 1.01 2.43 -21.53
N LEU A 122 0.80 1.82 -20.36
CA LEU A 122 -0.25 0.82 -20.19
C LEU A 122 -1.64 1.46 -20.30
N ASN A 123 -1.85 2.61 -19.67
CA ASN A 123 -3.12 3.31 -19.75
C ASN A 123 -3.47 3.69 -21.20
N GLY A 124 -2.47 4.11 -21.98
CA GLY A 124 -2.62 4.37 -23.44
C GLY A 124 -2.76 3.13 -24.31
N ALA A 125 -2.45 1.93 -23.79
CA ALA A 125 -2.52 0.70 -24.56
C ALA A 125 -3.97 0.30 -24.89
N THR A 126 -4.18 -0.24 -26.08
CA THR A 126 -5.50 -0.66 -26.59
C THR A 126 -6.19 -1.66 -25.65
N ALA A 127 -5.41 -2.54 -25.01
CA ALA A 127 -5.91 -3.53 -24.06
C ALA A 127 -6.65 -2.90 -22.86
N PHE A 128 -6.25 -1.70 -22.43
CA PHE A 128 -6.84 -1.02 -21.26
C PHE A 128 -7.81 0.11 -21.63
N LYS A 129 -7.88 0.49 -22.91
CA LYS A 129 -8.81 1.52 -23.41
C LYS A 129 -8.78 2.82 -22.59
N GLY A 130 -7.59 3.23 -22.14
CA GLY A 130 -7.40 4.40 -21.28
C GLY A 130 -7.72 4.17 -19.79
N ARG A 131 -7.96 2.93 -19.37
CA ARG A 131 -8.35 2.60 -17.99
C ARG A 131 -7.59 1.38 -17.45
N LEU A 132 -6.28 1.53 -17.30
CA LEU A 132 -5.49 0.56 -16.55
C LEU A 132 -6.01 0.46 -15.11
N ILE A 133 -6.27 1.62 -14.48
CA ILE A 133 -6.88 1.71 -13.14
C ILE A 133 -8.39 1.88 -13.31
N GLY A 134 -9.15 0.96 -12.72
CA GLY A 134 -10.59 0.82 -12.93
C GLY A 134 -11.44 1.93 -12.30
N LEU A 135 -10.86 2.75 -11.42
CA LEU A 135 -11.50 3.87 -10.72
C LEU A 135 -10.76 5.18 -10.98
N ASP A 136 -11.45 6.30 -10.84
CA ASP A 136 -10.77 7.58 -10.75
C ASP A 136 -10.01 7.68 -9.42
N THR A 137 -8.91 8.41 -9.42
CA THR A 137 -8.11 8.64 -8.24
C THR A 137 -8.59 9.87 -7.48
N ILE A 138 -8.20 10.00 -6.21
CA ILE A 138 -8.50 11.20 -5.42
C ILE A 138 -7.97 12.49 -6.07
N ALA A 139 -6.85 12.43 -6.78
CA ALA A 139 -6.34 13.56 -7.54
C ALA A 139 -7.34 13.97 -8.63
N GLN A 140 -7.88 13.03 -9.38
CA GLN A 140 -8.89 13.27 -10.42
C GLN A 140 -10.23 13.74 -9.83
N GLU A 141 -10.61 13.24 -8.63
CA GLU A 141 -11.80 13.74 -7.92
C GLU A 141 -11.66 15.20 -7.54
N VAL A 142 -10.53 15.58 -6.92
CA VAL A 142 -10.26 16.98 -6.51
C VAL A 142 -10.24 17.92 -7.71
N GLU A 143 -9.63 17.52 -8.80
CA GLU A 143 -9.61 18.33 -10.03
C GLU A 143 -11.00 18.51 -10.66
N ARG A 144 -11.83 17.45 -10.62
CA ARG A 144 -13.21 17.53 -11.13
C ARG A 144 -14.03 18.59 -10.39
N GLU A 145 -13.76 18.77 -9.11
CA GLU A 145 -14.36 19.83 -8.28
C GLU A 145 -13.66 21.20 -8.46
N GLY A 146 -12.76 21.33 -9.42
CA GLY A 146 -12.01 22.57 -9.69
C GLY A 146 -10.95 22.87 -8.63
N GLY A 147 -10.55 21.89 -7.85
CA GLY A 147 -9.51 21.99 -6.84
C GLY A 147 -8.10 22.08 -7.43
N TYR A 148 -7.13 22.33 -6.56
CA TYR A 148 -5.71 22.28 -6.89
C TYR A 148 -5.14 20.92 -6.53
N VAL A 149 -4.28 20.37 -7.38
CA VAL A 149 -3.58 19.11 -7.13
C VAL A 149 -2.09 19.27 -7.39
N ALA A 150 -1.27 18.79 -6.46
CA ALA A 150 0.14 18.54 -6.68
C ALA A 150 0.46 17.08 -6.37
N VAL A 151 1.15 16.39 -7.29
CA VAL A 151 1.62 15.01 -7.11
C VAL A 151 3.11 14.99 -7.36
N ILE A 152 3.90 14.69 -6.33
CA ILE A 152 5.35 14.90 -6.30
C ILE A 152 6.04 13.67 -5.71
N GLY A 153 7.14 13.21 -6.31
CA GLY A 153 8.04 12.21 -5.71
C GLY A 153 8.33 10.99 -6.58
N LYS A 154 8.42 9.82 -5.93
CA LYS A 154 8.81 8.54 -6.56
C LYS A 154 7.98 8.26 -7.82
N GLN A 155 8.67 7.95 -8.92
CA GLN A 155 7.99 7.52 -10.15
C GLN A 155 7.19 6.23 -9.89
N GLY A 156 6.38 5.82 -10.83
CA GLY A 156 5.46 4.70 -10.62
C GLY A 156 4.28 5.13 -9.74
N PRO A 157 4.42 5.19 -8.39
CA PRO A 157 3.36 5.63 -7.49
C PRO A 157 2.72 6.98 -7.83
N THR A 158 3.53 7.99 -8.13
CA THR A 158 3.00 9.30 -8.56
C THR A 158 2.19 9.20 -9.84
N SER A 159 2.63 8.37 -10.80
CA SER A 159 1.90 8.12 -12.05
C SER A 159 0.58 7.35 -11.86
N VAL A 160 0.38 6.71 -10.69
CA VAL A 160 -0.92 6.13 -10.32
C VAL A 160 -1.90 7.22 -9.94
N PHE A 161 -1.49 8.18 -9.10
CA PHE A 161 -2.36 9.29 -8.68
C PHE A 161 -2.80 10.13 -9.86
N ASP A 162 -1.91 10.41 -10.82
CA ASP A 162 -2.27 11.01 -12.10
C ASP A 162 -1.84 10.11 -13.27
N ASN A 163 -2.76 9.30 -13.72
CA ASN A 163 -2.57 8.33 -14.80
C ASN A 163 -3.10 8.81 -16.16
N ARG A 164 -3.40 10.10 -16.31
CA ARG A 164 -3.91 10.67 -17.55
C ARG A 164 -2.80 10.83 -18.56
N VAL A 165 -3.08 10.45 -19.79
CA VAL A 165 -2.23 10.69 -20.95
C VAL A 165 -2.86 11.82 -21.77
N ALA A 166 -2.20 12.95 -21.86
CA ALA A 166 -2.56 14.01 -22.80
C ALA A 166 -1.54 14.02 -23.94
N THR A 167 -2.01 13.89 -25.18
CA THR A 167 -1.17 14.12 -26.36
C THR A 167 -1.20 15.61 -26.68
N ILE A 168 -0.03 16.26 -26.61
CA ILE A 168 0.09 17.65 -27.06
C ILE A 168 0.13 17.69 -28.59
N ALA A 169 -0.27 18.85 -29.16
CA ALA A 169 -0.32 19.12 -30.60
C ALA A 169 0.97 18.83 -31.36
N ASP A 170 2.10 18.68 -30.69
CA ASP A 170 3.42 18.38 -31.25
C ASP A 170 3.76 16.89 -31.30
N GLY A 171 2.80 16.00 -31.01
CA GLY A 171 3.01 14.55 -31.00
C GLY A 171 3.85 14.06 -29.82
N LYS A 172 4.05 14.87 -28.78
CA LYS A 172 4.67 14.46 -27.54
C LYS A 172 3.60 14.13 -26.50
N ASP A 173 3.66 12.92 -25.98
CA ASP A 173 2.83 12.56 -24.86
C ASP A 173 3.24 13.36 -23.62
N VAL A 174 2.29 14.01 -22.99
CA VAL A 174 2.46 14.71 -21.71
C VAL A 174 1.56 14.07 -20.70
N VAL A 175 2.13 13.75 -19.57
CA VAL A 175 1.38 13.31 -18.41
C VAL A 175 0.65 14.52 -17.82
N GLY A 176 -0.63 14.33 -17.57
CA GLY A 176 -1.47 15.41 -17.10
C GLY A 176 -1.85 16.39 -18.22
N ALA A 177 -3.13 16.48 -18.55
CA ALA A 177 -3.61 17.57 -19.38
C ALA A 177 -3.26 18.89 -18.70
N PRO A 178 -3.04 20.00 -19.43
CA PRO A 178 -2.74 21.30 -18.84
C PRO A 178 -3.98 21.80 -18.09
N TYR A 179 -4.16 21.33 -16.88
CA TYR A 179 -5.04 21.99 -15.94
C TYR A 179 -4.32 23.25 -15.45
N LYS A 180 -5.05 24.32 -15.35
CA LYS A 180 -4.51 25.65 -15.06
C LYS A 180 -3.81 25.70 -13.69
N ASP A 181 -4.11 24.76 -12.81
CA ASP A 181 -3.68 24.76 -11.42
C ASP A 181 -3.23 23.35 -11.01
N TYR A 182 -2.16 22.86 -11.64
CA TYR A 182 -1.67 21.50 -11.40
C TYR A 182 -0.15 21.42 -11.42
N LEU A 183 0.44 20.66 -10.50
CA LEU A 183 1.87 20.32 -10.48
C LEU A 183 2.05 18.80 -10.44
N PHE A 184 2.77 18.27 -11.42
CA PHE A 184 3.23 16.89 -11.39
C PHE A 184 4.76 16.86 -11.51
N ALA A 185 5.43 16.16 -10.59
CA ALA A 185 6.88 16.01 -10.62
C ALA A 185 7.31 14.63 -10.15
N SER A 186 7.94 13.86 -11.03
CA SER A 186 8.59 12.58 -10.73
C SER A 186 9.96 12.52 -11.37
N GLU A 187 10.73 11.46 -11.15
CA GLU A 187 12.07 11.30 -11.72
C GLU A 187 12.09 11.35 -13.24
N ASP A 188 11.07 10.83 -13.88
CA ASP A 188 11.00 10.74 -15.34
C ASP A 188 10.32 11.91 -15.99
N PHE A 189 9.62 12.73 -15.19
CA PHE A 189 8.68 13.67 -15.73
C PHE A 189 8.43 14.84 -14.80
N VAL A 190 8.50 16.05 -15.36
CA VAL A 190 8.08 17.25 -14.67
C VAL A 190 7.17 18.06 -15.59
N ALA A 191 5.92 18.22 -15.17
CA ALA A 191 4.96 19.11 -15.80
C ALA A 191 4.49 20.14 -14.78
N THR A 192 4.68 21.40 -15.07
CA THR A 192 4.12 22.49 -14.28
C THR A 192 3.27 23.37 -15.19
N SER A 193 2.18 23.86 -14.65
CA SER A 193 1.37 24.87 -15.35
C SER A 193 2.08 26.23 -15.46
N SER A 194 3.16 26.46 -14.76
CA SER A 194 3.66 27.81 -14.53
C SER A 194 5.15 28.05 -14.67
N SER A 195 6.04 27.12 -14.89
CA SER A 195 7.43 27.52 -15.02
C SER A 195 8.37 26.60 -15.80
N ASP A 196 9.26 27.27 -16.44
CA ASP A 196 10.44 26.82 -17.11
C ASP A 196 11.41 26.07 -16.18
N LYS A 197 11.73 24.83 -16.53
CA LYS A 197 12.98 24.14 -16.14
C LYS A 197 13.13 23.67 -14.70
N ILE A 198 12.22 22.83 -14.26
CA ILE A 198 12.53 21.97 -13.13
C ILE A 198 13.33 20.76 -13.66
N THR A 199 14.55 20.59 -13.20
CA THR A 199 15.39 19.42 -13.55
C THR A 199 15.52 18.56 -12.30
N VAL A 200 14.94 17.36 -12.33
CA VAL A 200 15.11 16.39 -11.26
C VAL A 200 16.60 15.99 -11.20
N PRO A 201 17.25 15.99 -10.03
CA PRO A 201 18.61 15.52 -9.90
C PRO A 201 18.75 14.09 -10.42
N PRO A 202 19.84 13.77 -11.13
CA PRO A 202 20.06 12.41 -11.58
C PRO A 202 20.21 11.47 -10.38
N GLU A 203 19.79 10.22 -10.55
CA GLU A 203 20.01 9.19 -9.55
C GLU A 203 21.49 9.04 -9.22
N SER A 204 21.81 9.05 -7.93
CA SER A 204 23.16 8.74 -7.51
C SER A 204 23.42 7.25 -7.64
N LYS A 205 24.27 6.88 -8.59
CA LYS A 205 24.65 5.46 -8.80
C LYS A 205 25.57 4.91 -7.71
N THR A 206 26.03 5.74 -6.79
CA THR A 206 27.03 5.40 -5.79
C THR A 206 26.61 5.67 -4.35
N ALA A 207 25.58 6.48 -4.12
CA ALA A 207 25.06 6.77 -2.79
C ALA A 207 23.97 5.76 -2.44
N VAL A 208 24.12 5.12 -1.28
CA VAL A 208 23.10 4.24 -0.71
C VAL A 208 21.86 5.05 -0.28
N VAL A 209 22.08 6.32 0.10
CA VAL A 209 21.02 7.26 0.48
C VAL A 209 20.92 8.32 -0.60
N ASP A 210 19.78 8.38 -1.30
CA ASP A 210 19.51 9.43 -2.28
C ASP A 210 18.89 10.67 -1.62
N GLU A 211 19.72 11.38 -0.86
CA GLU A 211 19.31 12.61 -0.16
C GLU A 211 18.82 13.69 -1.13
N GLN A 212 19.42 13.76 -2.30
CA GLN A 212 19.20 14.89 -3.21
C GLN A 212 17.82 14.86 -3.84
N ARG A 213 17.27 13.68 -4.12
CA ARG A 213 15.94 13.53 -4.74
C ARG A 213 14.82 13.83 -3.77
N ASP A 214 14.80 13.16 -2.62
CA ASP A 214 13.74 13.41 -1.62
C ASP A 214 13.78 14.87 -1.12
N LEU A 215 14.98 15.46 -0.97
CA LEU A 215 15.12 16.88 -0.65
C LEU A 215 14.62 17.80 -1.78
N TYR A 216 14.90 17.45 -3.03
CA TYR A 216 14.42 18.20 -4.19
C TYR A 216 12.89 18.19 -4.25
N PHE A 217 12.26 17.03 -4.09
CA PHE A 217 10.81 16.92 -4.06
C PHE A 217 10.19 17.62 -2.84
N ALA A 218 10.86 17.57 -1.68
CA ALA A 218 10.44 18.35 -0.52
C ALA A 218 10.45 19.85 -0.77
N ARG A 219 11.45 20.37 -1.52
CA ARG A 219 11.49 21.77 -1.95
C ARG A 219 10.34 22.12 -2.86
N LEU A 220 10.04 21.28 -3.86
CA LEU A 220 8.87 21.50 -4.73
C LEU A 220 7.56 21.54 -3.92
N ALA A 221 7.42 20.64 -2.95
CA ALA A 221 6.25 20.65 -2.08
C ALA A 221 6.13 21.98 -1.29
N VAL A 222 7.25 22.47 -0.76
CA VAL A 222 7.30 23.67 0.10
C VAL A 222 7.27 24.98 -0.71
N GLU A 223 8.07 25.07 -1.78
CA GLU A 223 8.31 26.31 -2.50
C GLU A 223 7.26 26.56 -3.61
N ASP A 224 6.68 25.49 -4.18
CA ASP A 224 5.73 25.59 -5.29
C ASP A 224 4.33 25.08 -4.91
N ALA A 225 4.19 23.84 -4.42
CA ALA A 225 2.88 23.24 -4.21
C ALA A 225 2.07 23.89 -3.08
N LEU A 226 2.66 24.10 -1.90
CA LEU A 226 1.94 24.69 -0.77
C LEU A 226 1.50 26.15 -1.02
N PRO A 227 2.30 27.05 -1.63
CA PRO A 227 1.83 28.37 -2.03
C PRO A 227 0.64 28.33 -3.01
N GLU A 228 0.62 27.43 -3.98
CA GLU A 228 -0.49 27.27 -4.91
C GLU A 228 -1.72 26.68 -4.21
N ALA A 229 -1.53 25.66 -3.34
CA ALA A 229 -2.59 25.10 -2.51
C ALA A 229 -3.24 26.21 -1.64
N LYS A 230 -2.41 27.13 -1.07
CA LYS A 230 -2.92 28.30 -0.35
C LYS A 230 -3.77 29.19 -1.25
N ARG A 231 -3.32 29.48 -2.47
CA ARG A 231 -4.10 30.31 -3.41
C ARG A 231 -5.43 29.68 -3.77
N ALA A 232 -5.45 28.36 -3.99
CA ALA A 232 -6.69 27.62 -4.23
C ALA A 232 -7.63 27.71 -3.03
N ALA A 233 -7.09 27.47 -1.83
CA ALA A 233 -7.85 27.55 -0.59
C ALA A 233 -8.38 28.96 -0.28
N ASP A 234 -7.58 30.01 -0.55
CA ASP A 234 -8.02 31.41 -0.43
C ASP A 234 -9.18 31.74 -1.40
N ALA A 235 -9.25 31.03 -2.53
CA ALA A 235 -10.35 31.11 -3.49
C ALA A 235 -11.55 30.18 -3.14
N GLY A 236 -11.51 29.52 -1.99
CA GLY A 236 -12.57 28.60 -1.53
C GLY A 236 -12.58 27.25 -2.24
N ARG A 237 -11.49 26.88 -2.95
CA ARG A 237 -11.33 25.60 -3.64
C ARG A 237 -10.56 24.59 -2.77
N PRO A 238 -10.87 23.29 -2.85
CA PRO A 238 -10.09 22.26 -2.16
C PRO A 238 -8.69 22.14 -2.77
N ALA A 239 -7.71 21.68 -1.99
CA ALA A 239 -6.37 21.41 -2.48
C ALA A 239 -5.82 20.10 -1.92
N LEU A 240 -5.16 19.33 -2.78
CA LEU A 240 -4.47 18.09 -2.43
C LEU A 240 -3.00 18.20 -2.84
N VAL A 241 -2.10 17.93 -1.89
CA VAL A 241 -0.67 17.81 -2.16
C VAL A 241 -0.25 16.40 -1.77
N VAL A 242 0.13 15.59 -2.75
CA VAL A 242 0.71 14.25 -2.55
C VAL A 242 2.21 14.35 -2.67
N PHE A 243 2.92 13.94 -1.63
CA PHE A 243 4.38 13.87 -1.63
C PHE A 243 4.82 12.45 -1.27
N TRP A 244 5.30 11.70 -2.28
CA TRP A 244 5.79 10.34 -2.10
C TRP A 244 7.32 10.33 -2.01
N GLN A 245 7.86 9.99 -0.84
CA GLN A 245 9.29 9.84 -0.63
C GLN A 245 9.74 8.42 -1.01
N HIS A 246 10.94 8.29 -1.59
CA HIS A 246 11.53 6.98 -1.92
C HIS A 246 11.96 6.22 -0.69
N ASN A 247 12.39 6.95 0.32
CA ASN A 247 12.89 6.42 1.56
C ASN A 247 11.76 6.28 2.61
N PRO A 248 11.94 5.31 3.53
CA PRO A 248 13.10 4.44 3.76
C PRO A 248 13.21 3.21 2.84
N ASP A 249 12.24 2.89 1.98
CA ASP A 249 12.18 1.70 1.12
C ASP A 249 13.46 1.47 0.32
N LEU A 250 13.87 2.45 -0.48
CA LEU A 250 15.06 2.35 -1.33
C LEU A 250 16.30 1.94 -0.54
N THR A 251 16.53 2.61 0.59
CA THR A 251 17.72 2.35 1.41
C THR A 251 17.62 1.02 2.16
N GLN A 252 16.42 0.62 2.59
CA GLN A 252 16.19 -0.69 3.20
C GLN A 252 16.44 -1.84 2.22
N HIS A 253 16.08 -1.68 0.95
CA HIS A 253 16.41 -2.62 -0.10
C HIS A 253 17.91 -2.74 -0.38
N MET A 254 18.64 -1.61 -0.32
CA MET A 254 20.05 -1.56 -0.69
C MET A 254 21.01 -1.85 0.46
N ALA A 255 20.63 -1.54 1.68
CA ALA A 255 21.50 -1.63 2.85
C ALA A 255 20.97 -2.54 3.97
N GLY A 256 19.69 -2.92 3.93
CA GLY A 256 19.02 -3.69 4.97
C GLY A 256 18.38 -2.82 6.06
N LEU A 257 17.37 -3.38 6.73
CA LEU A 257 16.63 -2.72 7.80
C LEU A 257 17.52 -2.42 9.01
N GLY A 258 17.27 -1.27 9.66
CA GLY A 258 17.95 -0.89 10.91
C GLY A 258 19.45 -0.61 10.77
N THR A 259 20.00 -0.65 9.56
CA THR A 259 21.38 -0.27 9.30
C THR A 259 21.57 1.25 9.38
N ALA A 260 22.80 1.70 9.60
CA ALA A 260 23.08 3.13 9.68
C ALA A 260 22.58 3.93 8.46
N PRO A 261 22.79 3.49 7.19
CA PRO A 261 22.20 4.17 6.04
C PRO A 261 20.67 4.20 6.04
N ALA A 262 20.00 3.11 6.44
CA ALA A 262 18.53 3.08 6.50
C ALA A 262 18.00 4.04 7.57
N MET A 263 18.66 4.13 8.72
CA MET A 263 18.28 5.07 9.80
C MET A 263 18.58 6.52 9.41
N GLU A 264 19.65 6.77 8.66
CA GLU A 264 19.94 8.09 8.09
C GLU A 264 18.84 8.53 7.11
N ALA A 265 18.48 7.66 6.16
CA ALA A 265 17.40 7.90 5.22
C ALA A 265 16.05 8.19 5.92
N LEU A 266 15.76 7.45 6.99
CA LEU A 266 14.58 7.68 7.82
C LEU A 266 14.61 9.09 8.47
N GLY A 267 15.74 9.50 9.00
CA GLY A 267 15.94 10.86 9.54
C GLY A 267 15.77 11.96 8.50
N LEU A 268 16.14 11.71 7.25
CA LEU A 268 15.91 12.65 6.14
C LEU A 268 14.42 12.79 5.82
N CYS A 269 13.66 11.70 5.83
CA CYS A 269 12.21 11.76 5.69
C CYS A 269 11.56 12.58 6.81
N ASP A 270 12.03 12.42 8.05
CA ASP A 270 11.55 13.18 9.20
C ASP A 270 11.87 14.68 9.08
N ASN A 271 13.04 15.03 8.55
CA ASN A 271 13.42 16.41 8.26
C ASN A 271 12.54 17.02 7.15
N ASN A 272 12.14 16.25 6.13
CA ASN A 272 11.23 16.72 5.11
C ASN A 272 9.83 17.01 5.66
N LEU A 273 9.32 16.18 6.58
CA LEU A 273 8.09 16.47 7.31
C LEU A 273 8.21 17.80 8.11
N MET A 274 9.33 18.00 8.79
CA MET A 274 9.60 19.28 9.50
C MET A 274 9.54 20.48 8.53
N ARG A 275 10.12 20.37 7.34
CA ARG A 275 10.08 21.43 6.31
C ARG A 275 8.66 21.73 5.85
N VAL A 276 7.85 20.70 5.57
CA VAL A 276 6.45 20.84 5.16
C VAL A 276 5.64 21.53 6.27
N ARG A 277 5.76 21.08 7.52
CA ARG A 277 5.07 21.70 8.66
C ARG A 277 5.50 23.17 8.85
N GLY A 278 6.79 23.44 8.76
CA GLY A 278 7.32 24.81 8.87
C GLY A 278 6.81 25.74 7.76
N ALA A 279 6.63 25.23 6.53
CA ALA A 279 6.05 25.99 5.42
C ALA A 279 4.56 26.27 5.64
N ILE A 280 3.79 25.30 6.13
CA ILE A 280 2.38 25.49 6.49
C ILE A 280 2.23 26.60 7.53
N ASP A 281 3.08 26.60 8.57
CA ASP A 281 3.09 27.63 9.61
C ASP A 281 3.48 29.00 9.03
N ALA A 282 4.53 29.06 8.21
CA ALA A 282 4.99 30.30 7.57
C ALA A 282 3.98 30.92 6.63
N LEU A 283 3.19 30.07 5.92
CA LEU A 283 2.12 30.51 5.04
C LEU A 283 0.83 30.91 5.80
N GLY A 284 0.74 30.62 7.09
CA GLY A 284 -0.43 30.88 7.91
C GLY A 284 -1.66 30.09 7.51
N ILE A 285 -1.47 28.84 7.09
CA ILE A 285 -2.55 27.96 6.62
C ILE A 285 -2.80 26.74 7.54
N GLY A 286 -2.21 26.73 8.72
CA GLY A 286 -2.32 25.58 9.64
C GLY A 286 -3.74 25.31 10.17
N ASP A 287 -4.61 26.33 10.16
CA ASP A 287 -6.01 26.23 10.59
C ASP A 287 -6.94 25.54 9.57
N ARG A 288 -6.43 25.26 8.38
CA ARG A 288 -7.18 24.65 7.27
C ARG A 288 -6.39 23.57 6.51
N THR A 289 -5.24 23.16 7.03
CA THR A 289 -4.38 22.13 6.44
C THR A 289 -4.30 20.92 7.34
N ASP A 290 -4.66 19.78 6.79
CA ASP A 290 -4.47 18.47 7.41
C ASP A 290 -3.28 17.77 6.77
N ILE A 291 -2.46 17.11 7.59
CA ILE A 291 -1.32 16.30 7.16
C ILE A 291 -1.63 14.84 7.51
N ILE A 292 -1.54 13.96 6.53
CA ILE A 292 -1.56 12.51 6.72
C ILE A 292 -0.18 12.00 6.32
N VAL A 293 0.51 11.33 7.25
CA VAL A 293 1.73 10.56 6.95
C VAL A 293 1.35 9.09 6.98
N VAL A 294 1.55 8.40 5.88
CA VAL A 294 1.23 6.99 5.73
C VAL A 294 2.38 6.26 5.02
N SER A 295 2.56 4.99 5.32
CA SER A 295 3.38 4.10 4.50
C SER A 295 2.49 3.29 3.56
N ASP A 296 3.03 2.90 2.44
CA ASP A 296 2.34 2.00 1.52
C ASP A 296 2.41 0.54 1.99
N HIS A 297 3.53 0.10 2.54
CA HIS A 297 3.71 -1.23 3.15
C HIS A 297 4.74 -1.21 4.27
N GLY A 298 4.77 -2.29 5.06
CA GLY A 298 5.86 -2.56 5.97
C GLY A 298 7.05 -3.23 5.25
N PHE A 299 7.95 -3.85 6.01
CA PHE A 299 9.21 -4.38 5.47
C PHE A 299 9.71 -5.57 6.28
N ALA A 300 10.42 -6.50 5.62
CA ALA A 300 11.08 -7.63 6.26
C ALA A 300 12.50 -7.84 5.70
N THR A 301 13.34 -8.60 6.42
CA THR A 301 14.70 -8.92 5.97
C THR A 301 14.72 -10.25 5.22
N ILE A 302 15.35 -10.30 4.05
CA ILE A 302 15.50 -11.53 3.27
C ILE A 302 16.40 -12.51 4.02
N LYS A 303 15.85 -13.67 4.39
CA LYS A 303 16.60 -14.78 4.99
C LYS A 303 17.21 -15.68 3.93
N PHE A 304 16.38 -16.14 2.99
CA PHE A 304 16.80 -16.96 1.87
C PHE A 304 16.14 -16.50 0.58
N ARG A 305 16.88 -16.62 -0.50
CA ARG A 305 16.37 -16.39 -1.84
C ARG A 305 15.93 -17.70 -2.45
N ILE A 306 14.83 -17.64 -3.17
CA ILE A 306 14.34 -18.74 -3.99
C ILE A 306 14.18 -18.26 -5.44
N VAL A 307 14.05 -19.18 -6.37
CA VAL A 307 13.66 -18.92 -7.77
C VAL A 307 12.58 -19.95 -8.10
N LEU A 308 11.34 -19.60 -7.83
CA LEU A 308 10.21 -20.53 -7.91
C LEU A 308 10.06 -21.12 -9.32
N SER A 309 10.27 -20.33 -10.37
CA SER A 309 10.20 -20.82 -11.74
C SER A 309 11.18 -21.97 -12.03
N GLU A 310 12.42 -21.87 -11.52
CA GLU A 310 13.44 -22.94 -11.67
C GLU A 310 13.11 -24.16 -10.81
N MET A 311 12.56 -23.94 -9.61
CA MET A 311 12.13 -25.03 -8.74
C MET A 311 10.96 -25.82 -9.37
N LEU A 312 9.99 -25.15 -10.00
CA LEU A 312 8.89 -25.81 -10.71
C LEU A 312 9.38 -26.59 -11.95
N VAL A 313 10.40 -26.10 -12.66
CA VAL A 313 11.05 -26.84 -13.74
C VAL A 313 11.74 -28.10 -13.22
N ALA A 314 12.50 -27.98 -12.14
CA ALA A 314 13.18 -29.11 -11.51
C ALA A 314 12.20 -30.19 -10.99
N ALA A 315 11.01 -29.76 -10.53
CA ALA A 315 9.93 -30.64 -10.09
C ALA A 315 9.12 -31.25 -11.26
N GLY A 316 9.42 -30.89 -12.52
CA GLY A 316 8.70 -31.35 -13.70
C GLY A 316 7.26 -30.82 -13.81
N ILE A 317 6.94 -29.72 -13.13
CA ILE A 317 5.64 -29.06 -13.15
C ILE A 317 5.57 -28.02 -14.28
N LYS A 318 6.65 -27.26 -14.48
CA LYS A 318 6.86 -26.32 -15.58
C LYS A 318 7.80 -26.95 -16.63
N LYS A 319 7.53 -26.75 -17.91
CA LYS A 319 8.29 -27.42 -18.99
C LYS A 319 9.75 -26.95 -19.11
N SER A 320 9.94 -25.66 -19.04
CA SER A 320 11.28 -25.03 -19.10
C SER A 320 11.23 -23.61 -18.54
N LYS A 321 12.40 -23.01 -18.29
CA LYS A 321 12.51 -21.63 -17.78
C LYS A 321 11.69 -20.64 -18.60
N ASP A 322 11.79 -20.71 -19.93
CA ASP A 322 11.19 -19.75 -20.86
C ASP A 322 9.82 -20.20 -21.41
N SER A 323 9.29 -21.35 -20.96
CA SER A 323 8.00 -21.83 -21.40
C SER A 323 6.85 -21.02 -20.76
N THR A 324 5.76 -20.86 -21.51
CA THR A 324 4.58 -20.09 -21.07
C THR A 324 3.41 -20.99 -20.63
N ASP A 325 3.66 -22.29 -20.46
CA ASP A 325 2.68 -23.21 -19.85
C ASP A 325 2.29 -22.79 -18.42
N VAL A 326 3.30 -22.48 -17.61
CA VAL A 326 3.18 -21.89 -16.28
C VAL A 326 4.04 -20.63 -16.24
N VAL A 327 3.44 -19.47 -16.13
CA VAL A 327 4.14 -18.20 -15.99
C VAL A 327 4.23 -17.85 -14.51
N VAL A 328 5.44 -17.73 -14.00
CA VAL A 328 5.74 -17.28 -12.64
C VAL A 328 6.23 -15.85 -12.72
N VAL A 329 5.59 -14.95 -12.01
CA VAL A 329 5.91 -13.51 -11.98
C VAL A 329 6.36 -13.13 -10.57
N PRO A 330 7.68 -13.01 -10.35
CA PRO A 330 8.24 -12.64 -9.06
C PRO A 330 7.86 -11.21 -8.65
N ASN A 331 7.47 -11.05 -7.38
CA ASN A 331 7.21 -9.78 -6.74
C ASN A 331 7.87 -9.71 -5.34
N GLY A 332 9.04 -10.30 -5.18
CA GLY A 332 9.77 -10.27 -3.91
C GLY A 332 9.17 -11.20 -2.85
N GLY A 333 8.27 -10.70 -2.02
CA GLY A 333 7.61 -11.47 -0.95
C GLY A 333 6.45 -12.37 -1.40
N ALA A 334 6.02 -12.26 -2.66
CA ALA A 334 4.99 -13.11 -3.26
C ALA A 334 5.21 -13.30 -4.76
N ASP A 335 4.73 -14.43 -5.29
CA ASP A 335 4.74 -14.71 -6.72
C ASP A 335 3.33 -14.86 -7.26
N LEU A 336 3.09 -14.27 -8.44
CA LEU A 336 1.86 -14.40 -9.19
C LEU A 336 2.04 -15.53 -10.22
N ILE A 337 1.10 -16.47 -10.27
CA ILE A 337 1.16 -17.61 -11.18
C ILE A 337 -0.02 -17.58 -12.14
N TYR A 338 0.29 -17.67 -13.42
CA TYR A 338 -0.68 -17.71 -14.51
C TYR A 338 -0.48 -18.99 -15.34
N LEU A 339 -1.57 -19.62 -15.73
CA LEU A 339 -1.55 -20.79 -16.59
C LEU A 339 -1.91 -20.44 -18.01
N SER A 340 -1.24 -21.09 -18.96
CA SER A 340 -1.59 -20.96 -20.38
C SER A 340 -3.03 -21.43 -20.64
N PRO A 341 -3.94 -20.57 -21.11
CA PRO A 341 -5.31 -20.96 -21.38
C PRO A 341 -5.43 -21.92 -22.57
N THR A 342 -4.41 -22.02 -23.42
CA THR A 342 -4.39 -22.95 -24.56
C THR A 342 -3.88 -24.34 -24.17
N GLU A 343 -2.98 -24.43 -23.19
CA GLU A 343 -2.47 -25.72 -22.71
C GLU A 343 -3.38 -26.34 -21.64
N PHE A 344 -3.99 -25.49 -20.81
CA PHE A 344 -4.92 -25.89 -19.75
C PHE A 344 -6.31 -25.33 -20.02
N ALA A 345 -6.94 -25.84 -21.11
CA ALA A 345 -8.16 -25.27 -21.66
C ALA A 345 -9.43 -25.62 -20.86
N THR A 346 -9.38 -26.62 -19.97
CA THR A 346 -10.54 -27.02 -19.18
C THR A 346 -10.31 -26.78 -17.68
N PRO A 347 -11.38 -26.53 -16.89
CA PRO A 347 -11.27 -26.37 -15.45
C PRO A 347 -10.52 -27.54 -14.77
N GLU A 348 -10.77 -28.78 -15.19
CA GLU A 348 -10.14 -29.98 -14.64
C GLU A 348 -8.63 -30.00 -14.91
N SER A 349 -8.20 -29.60 -16.13
CA SER A 349 -6.77 -29.54 -16.48
C SER A 349 -6.08 -28.42 -15.71
N LYS A 350 -6.71 -27.27 -15.53
CA LYS A 350 -6.22 -26.18 -14.67
C LYS A 350 -6.11 -26.64 -13.22
N GLN A 351 -7.17 -27.21 -12.65
CA GLN A 351 -7.19 -27.70 -11.29
C GLN A 351 -6.08 -28.70 -11.03
N ALA A 352 -5.87 -29.64 -11.94
CA ALA A 352 -4.86 -30.67 -11.78
C ALA A 352 -3.42 -30.12 -11.71
N VAL A 353 -3.09 -29.09 -12.52
CA VAL A 353 -1.76 -28.49 -12.47
C VAL A 353 -1.61 -27.51 -11.30
N LEU A 354 -2.63 -26.74 -10.99
CA LEU A 354 -2.62 -25.85 -9.82
C LEU A 354 -2.46 -26.66 -8.53
N GLN A 355 -3.16 -27.79 -8.38
CA GLN A 355 -2.99 -28.66 -7.21
C GLN A 355 -1.57 -29.24 -7.11
N LYS A 356 -0.90 -29.53 -8.23
CA LYS A 356 0.51 -29.96 -8.21
C LYS A 356 1.42 -28.83 -7.72
N ILE A 357 1.17 -27.59 -8.17
CA ILE A 357 1.93 -26.41 -7.72
C ILE A 357 1.72 -26.20 -6.21
N VAL A 358 0.48 -26.24 -5.74
CA VAL A 358 0.15 -26.08 -4.32
C VAL A 358 0.78 -27.18 -3.48
N ASN A 359 0.66 -28.45 -3.88
CA ASN A 359 1.28 -29.57 -3.17
C ASN A 359 2.81 -29.44 -3.10
N PHE A 360 3.44 -28.97 -4.18
CA PHE A 360 4.86 -28.71 -4.21
C PHE A 360 5.26 -27.58 -3.27
N ALA A 361 4.55 -26.45 -3.33
CA ALA A 361 4.86 -25.27 -2.52
C ALA A 361 4.63 -25.52 -1.02
N GLU A 362 3.48 -26.09 -0.64
CA GLU A 362 3.12 -26.40 0.74
C GLU A 362 4.05 -27.45 1.40
N ALA A 363 4.80 -28.21 0.61
CA ALA A 363 5.83 -29.10 1.13
C ALA A 363 7.15 -28.37 1.48
N GLN A 364 7.27 -27.10 1.18
CA GLN A 364 8.50 -26.32 1.36
C GLN A 364 8.43 -25.42 2.60
N GLU A 365 9.56 -25.23 3.27
CA GLU A 365 9.66 -24.35 4.45
C GLU A 365 9.41 -22.88 4.13
N TRP A 366 9.67 -22.45 2.90
CA TRP A 366 9.48 -21.07 2.46
C TRP A 366 8.03 -20.70 2.15
N CYS A 367 7.13 -21.66 2.07
CA CYS A 367 5.75 -21.42 1.68
C CYS A 367 4.98 -20.70 2.80
N GLY A 368 4.37 -19.61 2.46
CA GLY A 368 3.35 -18.89 3.22
C GLY A 368 1.94 -19.22 2.70
N PRO A 369 0.94 -18.39 2.97
CA PRO A 369 -0.42 -18.64 2.48
C PRO A 369 -0.48 -18.57 0.95
N ILE A 370 -1.30 -19.46 0.38
CA ILE A 370 -1.59 -19.49 -1.05
C ILE A 370 -3.03 -19.09 -1.28
N PHE A 371 -3.24 -18.23 -2.30
CA PHE A 371 -4.55 -17.73 -2.68
C PHE A 371 -4.87 -18.18 -4.11
N SER A 372 -6.01 -18.84 -4.32
CA SER A 372 -6.45 -19.30 -5.64
C SER A 372 -7.63 -18.49 -6.17
N ARG A 373 -7.69 -18.35 -7.50
CA ARG A 373 -8.83 -17.79 -8.22
C ARG A 373 -9.89 -18.87 -8.41
N ASP A 374 -11.12 -18.61 -8.00
CA ASP A 374 -12.25 -19.52 -8.21
C ASP A 374 -12.76 -19.40 -9.66
N PRO A 375 -12.82 -20.51 -10.44
CA PRO A 375 -13.33 -20.46 -11.81
C PRO A 375 -14.83 -20.16 -11.90
N ALA A 376 -15.63 -20.46 -10.87
CA ALA A 376 -17.04 -20.10 -10.85
C ALA A 376 -17.26 -18.57 -10.83
N GLU A 377 -16.24 -17.82 -10.45
CA GLU A 377 -16.24 -16.36 -10.39
C GLU A 377 -16.06 -15.72 -11.79
N ALA A 378 -15.52 -16.45 -12.75
CA ALA A 378 -15.40 -15.99 -14.14
C ALA A 378 -16.76 -15.92 -14.88
N SER A 379 -17.81 -16.52 -14.33
CA SER A 379 -19.15 -16.53 -14.90
C SER A 379 -20.09 -15.46 -14.35
N ASP A 380 -19.67 -14.70 -13.33
CA ASP A 380 -20.52 -13.73 -12.60
C ASP A 380 -20.36 -12.27 -13.11
N GLU A 381 -19.83 -12.10 -14.34
CA GLU A 381 -19.69 -10.78 -14.97
C GLU A 381 -21.04 -10.04 -15.22
N SER A 382 -22.19 -10.64 -14.84
CA SER A 382 -23.50 -10.10 -15.17
C SER A 382 -24.31 -9.49 -14.03
N GLU A 383 -23.86 -9.54 -12.78
CA GLU A 383 -24.62 -8.92 -11.69
C GLU A 383 -23.94 -7.64 -11.16
N PRO A 384 -24.51 -6.45 -11.46
CA PRO A 384 -24.10 -5.22 -10.78
C PRO A 384 -24.40 -5.37 -9.28
N ALA A 385 -23.47 -4.93 -8.44
CA ALA A 385 -23.64 -4.92 -6.98
C ALA A 385 -24.88 -4.11 -6.61
N HIS A 386 -26.02 -4.78 -6.46
CA HIS A 386 -27.26 -4.14 -6.03
C HIS A 386 -27.16 -3.72 -4.57
N ARG A 387 -27.37 -2.43 -4.34
CA ARG A 387 -27.57 -1.85 -3.01
C ARG A 387 -28.70 -2.61 -2.31
N GLY A 388 -28.42 -3.15 -1.13
CA GLY A 388 -29.44 -3.38 -0.12
C GLY A 388 -29.86 -4.81 0.19
N HIS A 389 -29.13 -5.85 -0.19
CA HIS A 389 -29.42 -7.20 0.29
C HIS A 389 -28.38 -7.63 1.33
N ARG A 390 -28.87 -7.97 2.54
CA ARG A 390 -28.08 -8.71 3.54
C ARG A 390 -27.46 -9.92 2.83
N ARG A 391 -26.15 -9.87 2.57
CA ARG A 391 -25.43 -11.06 2.14
C ARG A 391 -25.58 -12.10 3.23
N SER A 392 -26.02 -13.29 2.86
CA SER A 392 -25.90 -14.49 3.70
C SER A 392 -24.45 -14.59 4.19
N ALA A 393 -24.28 -15.10 5.42
CA ALA A 393 -22.97 -15.33 6.02
C ALA A 393 -21.96 -15.84 4.97
N PRO A 394 -20.74 -15.27 4.93
CA PRO A 394 -19.81 -15.57 3.88
C PRO A 394 -19.58 -17.08 3.79
N LYS A 395 -19.70 -17.62 2.60
CA LYS A 395 -19.31 -19.00 2.28
C LYS A 395 -17.84 -19.18 2.65
N PRO A 396 -17.39 -20.41 2.93
CA PRO A 396 -16.05 -20.65 3.40
C PRO A 396 -15.03 -19.92 2.51
N TYR A 397 -14.17 -19.11 3.14
CA TYR A 397 -13.08 -18.39 2.48
C TYR A 397 -11.99 -19.30 1.94
N LEU A 398 -12.29 -20.56 1.74
CA LEU A 398 -11.41 -21.54 1.13
C LEU A 398 -11.38 -21.30 -0.38
N GLY A 399 -10.20 -21.42 -0.94
CA GLY A 399 -9.97 -21.31 -2.37
C GLY A 399 -10.49 -22.53 -3.12
N TRP A 400 -10.47 -22.42 -4.43
CA TRP A 400 -10.86 -23.51 -5.32
C TRP A 400 -9.92 -24.72 -5.30
N ILE A 401 -8.65 -24.49 -4.95
CA ILE A 401 -7.62 -25.52 -4.86
C ILE A 401 -7.46 -25.92 -3.40
N ASP A 402 -7.39 -27.22 -3.11
CA ASP A 402 -7.20 -27.71 -1.74
C ASP A 402 -5.89 -27.16 -1.15
N GLY A 403 -5.93 -26.69 0.08
CA GLY A 403 -4.81 -26.04 0.75
C GLY A 403 -4.74 -24.53 0.56
N THR A 404 -5.65 -23.90 -0.23
CA THR A 404 -5.61 -22.47 -0.53
C THR A 404 -6.77 -21.68 0.07
N PHE A 405 -6.60 -20.37 0.16
CA PHE A 405 -7.66 -19.41 0.42
C PHE A 405 -8.16 -18.77 -0.89
N SER A 406 -9.38 -18.27 -0.89
CA SER A 406 -9.90 -17.47 -2.00
C SER A 406 -9.20 -16.11 -2.07
N GLN A 407 -8.85 -15.64 -3.25
CA GLN A 407 -8.32 -14.29 -3.48
C GLN A 407 -9.25 -13.18 -3.01
N ARG A 408 -10.54 -13.47 -2.83
CA ARG A 408 -11.53 -12.48 -2.31
C ARG A 408 -11.26 -12.10 -0.85
N VAL A 409 -10.68 -13.01 -0.06
CA VAL A 409 -10.38 -12.74 1.36
C VAL A 409 -9.43 -11.56 1.54
N VAL A 410 -8.54 -11.37 0.58
CA VAL A 410 -7.53 -10.31 0.58
C VAL A 410 -7.83 -9.22 -0.46
N GLY A 411 -9.04 -9.18 -1.01
CA GLY A 411 -9.44 -8.18 -1.98
C GLY A 411 -8.69 -8.21 -3.31
N LEU A 412 -8.07 -9.34 -3.66
CA LEU A 412 -7.21 -9.44 -4.86
C LEU A 412 -7.96 -9.86 -6.11
N TYR A 413 -9.14 -10.47 -6.00
CA TYR A 413 -9.85 -11.01 -7.15
C TYR A 413 -10.30 -9.93 -8.13
N ASN A 414 -9.80 -10.02 -9.37
CA ASN A 414 -10.23 -9.23 -10.53
C ASN A 414 -10.38 -10.18 -11.73
N ALA A 415 -11.57 -10.23 -12.32
CA ALA A 415 -11.90 -11.21 -13.38
C ALA A 415 -10.93 -11.16 -14.58
N ALA A 416 -10.41 -9.98 -14.90
CA ALA A 416 -9.56 -9.77 -16.09
C ALA A 416 -8.06 -9.90 -15.82
N ARG A 417 -7.60 -9.81 -14.55
CA ARG A 417 -6.18 -9.63 -14.26
C ARG A 417 -5.63 -10.50 -13.14
N SER A 418 -6.50 -11.07 -12.30
CA SER A 418 -6.04 -11.93 -11.22
C SER A 418 -5.26 -13.14 -11.75
N PRO A 419 -4.12 -13.45 -11.13
CA PRO A 419 -3.41 -14.69 -11.41
C PRO A 419 -4.25 -15.92 -11.01
N ASP A 420 -3.93 -17.08 -11.54
CA ASP A 420 -4.58 -18.33 -11.13
C ASP A 420 -4.22 -18.70 -9.69
N LEU A 421 -2.96 -18.42 -9.25
CA LEU A 421 -2.51 -18.50 -7.85
C LEU A 421 -1.67 -17.28 -7.47
N VAL A 422 -1.72 -16.91 -6.20
CA VAL A 422 -0.71 -16.08 -5.53
C VAL A 422 -0.10 -16.90 -4.42
N ILE A 423 1.21 -17.06 -4.45
CA ILE A 423 1.96 -17.71 -3.38
C ILE A 423 2.69 -16.63 -2.60
N SER A 424 2.27 -16.38 -1.38
CA SER A 424 3.03 -15.56 -0.44
C SER A 424 4.17 -16.37 0.14
N PHE A 425 5.30 -15.75 0.40
CA PHE A 425 6.38 -16.42 1.09
C PHE A 425 6.24 -16.24 2.60
N ARG A 426 6.80 -17.20 3.33
CA ARG A 426 6.69 -17.26 4.77
C ARG A 426 7.51 -16.17 5.43
N GLU A 427 6.88 -15.44 6.34
CA GLU A 427 7.58 -14.62 7.34
C GLU A 427 7.77 -15.45 8.61
N GLU A 428 8.97 -15.41 9.20
CA GLU A 428 9.23 -16.03 10.50
C GLU A 428 8.88 -15.03 11.62
N PRO A 429 8.07 -15.44 12.61
CA PRO A 429 7.70 -14.57 13.71
C PRO A 429 8.91 -14.25 14.62
N ASP A 430 8.89 -13.10 15.24
CA ASP A 430 9.94 -12.56 16.14
C ASP A 430 10.34 -13.51 17.29
N ALA A 431 9.47 -14.42 17.67
CA ALA A 431 9.69 -15.34 18.81
C ALA A 431 10.74 -16.41 18.56
N ASP A 432 11.10 -16.69 17.30
CA ASP A 432 12.04 -17.75 16.92
C ASP A 432 13.45 -17.23 16.59
N ASN A 433 13.92 -16.25 17.37
CA ASN A 433 15.32 -15.78 17.32
C ASN A 433 16.37 -16.91 17.41
N ARG A 434 15.99 -18.13 17.74
CA ARG A 434 16.91 -19.28 17.82
C ARG A 434 17.42 -19.76 16.46
N ALA A 435 16.66 -19.58 15.39
CA ALA A 435 17.06 -19.97 14.04
C ALA A 435 18.11 -19.03 13.44
N LEU A 436 18.32 -17.87 14.02
CA LEU A 436 19.15 -16.79 13.48
C LEU A 436 20.57 -16.72 14.07
N THR A 437 20.98 -17.69 14.87
CA THR A 437 22.31 -17.74 15.49
C THR A 437 23.37 -18.48 14.67
N GLY A 438 23.12 -18.75 13.39
CA GLY A 438 24.05 -19.44 12.50
C GLY A 438 24.59 -18.56 11.35
N PRO A 439 25.36 -19.15 10.41
CA PRO A 439 25.92 -18.44 9.24
C PRO A 439 24.89 -17.78 8.32
N GLY A 440 23.59 -18.06 8.50
CA GLY A 440 22.47 -17.39 7.80
C GLY A 440 21.85 -16.22 8.58
N ASN A 441 22.39 -15.87 9.75
CA ASN A 441 21.86 -14.76 10.56
C ASN A 441 22.11 -13.42 9.86
N PRO A 442 21.08 -12.58 9.61
CA PRO A 442 21.25 -11.23 9.05
C PRO A 442 22.26 -10.38 9.83
N ALA A 443 22.29 -10.47 11.15
CA ALA A 443 23.28 -9.76 11.96
C ALA A 443 24.73 -10.25 11.70
N PHE A 444 24.91 -11.53 11.37
CA PHE A 444 26.19 -12.09 10.97
C PHE A 444 26.58 -11.67 9.55
N LEU A 445 25.60 -11.60 8.64
CA LEU A 445 25.81 -11.17 7.25
C LEU A 445 26.05 -9.68 7.12
N ILE A 446 25.40 -8.84 7.93
CA ILE A 446 25.67 -7.39 8.03
C ILE A 446 27.13 -7.15 8.42
N GLY A 447 27.69 -7.97 9.31
CA GLY A 447 29.12 -7.93 9.66
C GLY A 447 30.08 -8.35 8.52
N GLN A 448 29.58 -9.08 7.51
CA GLN A 448 30.37 -9.51 6.34
C GLN A 448 30.24 -8.61 5.10
N ILE A 449 29.18 -7.81 4.99
CA ILE A 449 28.95 -6.87 3.89
C ILE A 449 29.81 -5.60 4.07
N GLY A 450 31.06 -5.77 4.46
CA GLY A 450 32.14 -4.81 4.42
C GLY A 450 31.86 -3.45 5.09
N GLN A 451 32.50 -3.24 6.24
CA GLN A 451 32.77 -1.93 6.88
C GLN A 451 31.57 -0.97 7.05
N VAL A 452 30.42 -1.49 7.43
CA VAL A 452 29.47 -0.69 8.18
C VAL A 452 30.11 -0.49 9.56
N SER A 453 30.48 0.74 9.88
CA SER A 453 30.99 1.12 11.20
C SER A 453 30.14 0.45 12.26
N THR A 454 30.80 -0.27 13.17
CA THR A 454 30.16 -0.98 14.28
C THR A 454 29.04 -0.14 14.88
N PRO A 455 27.79 -0.66 14.95
CA PRO A 455 26.72 0.07 15.59
C PRO A 455 27.16 0.46 17.00
N ASN A 456 26.93 1.70 17.34
CA ASN A 456 27.14 2.19 18.70
C ASN A 456 26.34 1.25 19.63
N LYS A 457 26.96 0.73 20.68
CA LYS A 457 26.41 -0.27 21.59
C LYS A 457 25.27 0.24 22.47
N SER A 458 24.31 0.98 21.95
CA SER A 458 23.11 1.34 22.69
C SER A 458 22.08 0.22 22.52
N ALA A 459 21.58 -0.28 23.64
CA ALA A 459 20.65 -1.40 23.76
C ALA A 459 19.25 -1.19 23.11
N ASP A 460 19.08 -0.12 22.38
CA ASP A 460 17.80 0.33 21.81
C ASP A 460 17.79 0.29 20.26
N LEU A 461 18.77 -0.38 19.64
CA LEU A 461 18.70 -0.62 18.20
C LEU A 461 17.54 -1.56 17.91
N ILE A 462 16.67 -1.12 17.00
CA ILE A 462 15.67 -1.97 16.41
C ILE A 462 16.39 -3.21 15.90
N ASP A 463 15.97 -4.38 16.38
CA ASP A 463 16.56 -5.63 15.97
C ASP A 463 16.30 -5.83 14.47
N PRO A 464 17.32 -5.74 13.59
CA PRO A 464 17.14 -5.86 12.15
C PRO A 464 16.66 -7.25 11.72
N VAL A 465 16.63 -8.18 12.67
CA VAL A 465 16.24 -9.58 12.50
C VAL A 465 14.72 -9.76 12.58
N ARG A 466 13.98 -8.80 13.14
CA ARG A 466 12.53 -8.89 13.25
C ARG A 466 11.86 -8.87 11.89
N GLY A 467 10.96 -9.85 11.67
CA GLY A 467 10.29 -10.01 10.39
C GLY A 467 11.25 -10.46 9.29
N VAL A 468 11.58 -11.74 9.27
CA VAL A 468 12.48 -12.37 8.29
C VAL A 468 11.69 -13.20 7.31
N VAL A 469 11.92 -12.99 6.03
CA VAL A 469 11.18 -13.66 4.95
C VAL A 469 12.07 -14.46 4.01
N TYR A 470 11.43 -15.40 3.32
CA TYR A 470 11.92 -15.91 2.05
C TYR A 470 11.47 -14.97 0.93
N ALA A 471 12.25 -14.87 -0.14
CA ALA A 471 11.91 -14.00 -1.25
C ALA A 471 12.34 -14.59 -2.61
N ASP A 472 11.49 -14.43 -3.63
CA ASP A 472 11.87 -14.63 -5.03
C ASP A 472 12.27 -13.27 -5.62
N THR A 473 13.57 -13.07 -5.73
CA THR A 473 14.17 -11.87 -6.33
C THR A 473 14.78 -12.18 -7.70
N GLY A 474 14.45 -13.34 -8.26
CA GLY A 474 15.01 -13.83 -9.50
C GLY A 474 16.53 -13.87 -9.44
N THR A 475 17.19 -13.32 -10.46
CA THR A 475 18.65 -13.24 -10.57
C THR A 475 19.21 -11.89 -10.12
N SER A 476 18.45 -11.06 -9.41
CA SER A 476 18.89 -9.75 -8.96
C SER A 476 20.17 -9.83 -8.13
N ALA A 477 21.12 -8.95 -8.44
CA ALA A 477 22.34 -8.79 -7.65
C ALA A 477 22.13 -7.84 -6.45
N THR A 478 21.08 -7.06 -6.47
CA THR A 478 20.75 -6.05 -5.43
C THR A 478 20.00 -6.67 -4.27
N PHE A 479 18.92 -7.39 -4.56
CA PHE A 479 18.06 -7.99 -3.52
C PHE A 479 18.64 -9.32 -3.06
N THR A 480 19.55 -9.27 -2.10
CA THR A 480 20.27 -10.45 -1.58
C THR A 480 19.92 -10.70 -0.11
N THR A 481 20.32 -11.85 0.41
CA THR A 481 20.15 -12.19 1.84
C THR A 481 20.74 -11.07 2.73
N GLY A 482 20.00 -10.66 3.74
CA GLY A 482 20.34 -9.55 4.64
C GLY A 482 19.78 -8.20 4.20
N MET A 483 19.35 -8.07 2.95
CA MET A 483 18.65 -6.86 2.44
C MET A 483 17.17 -6.91 2.79
N GLY A 484 16.52 -5.78 2.71
CA GLY A 484 15.09 -5.69 2.92
C GLY A 484 14.27 -6.11 1.71
N MET A 485 13.06 -6.62 1.96
CA MET A 485 12.06 -6.97 0.96
C MET A 485 10.65 -6.84 1.55
N HIS A 486 9.68 -6.82 0.68
CA HIS A 486 8.25 -6.78 0.97
C HIS A 486 7.47 -7.51 -0.13
N GLY A 487 6.15 -7.66 0.05
CA GLY A 487 5.25 -8.35 -0.89
C GLY A 487 4.50 -9.52 -0.24
N ALA A 488 4.91 -9.97 0.95
CA ALA A 488 4.32 -11.11 1.64
C ALA A 488 3.08 -10.74 2.49
N ALA A 489 2.38 -11.79 2.96
CA ALA A 489 1.25 -11.70 3.87
C ALA A 489 1.68 -11.82 5.35
N GLY A 490 2.91 -11.46 5.65
CA GLY A 490 3.46 -11.49 7.00
C GLY A 490 3.11 -10.24 7.81
N GLU A 491 3.17 -10.38 9.14
CA GLU A 491 2.77 -9.31 10.06
C GLU A 491 3.56 -8.02 9.85
N ARG A 492 4.88 -8.12 9.61
CA ARG A 492 5.78 -6.96 9.50
C ARG A 492 5.65 -6.20 8.18
N GLU A 493 5.08 -6.84 7.17
CA GLU A 493 4.83 -6.22 5.89
C GLU A 493 3.40 -5.71 5.77
N ILE A 494 2.44 -6.40 6.39
CA ILE A 494 1.04 -5.99 6.44
C ILE A 494 0.84 -4.75 7.31
N HIS A 495 1.42 -4.72 8.53
CA HIS A 495 1.28 -3.57 9.42
C HIS A 495 2.27 -2.48 9.04
N ASN A 496 1.75 -1.43 8.44
CA ASN A 496 2.47 -0.22 8.07
C ASN A 496 2.06 0.97 8.94
N PHE A 497 2.78 2.08 8.83
CA PHE A 497 2.55 3.25 9.66
C PHE A 497 1.50 4.18 9.07
N CYS A 498 0.63 4.73 9.93
CA CYS A 498 -0.23 5.85 9.60
C CYS A 498 -0.44 6.78 10.81
N ALA A 499 -0.34 8.09 10.57
CA ALA A 499 -0.69 9.12 11.52
C ALA A 499 -1.21 10.36 10.79
N ALA A 500 -2.07 11.14 11.48
CA ALA A 500 -2.64 12.35 10.91
C ALA A 500 -2.72 13.47 11.94
N ALA A 501 -2.57 14.71 11.47
CA ALA A 501 -2.73 15.91 12.31
C ALA A 501 -3.25 17.08 11.48
N GLY A 502 -4.07 17.88 12.09
CA GLY A 502 -4.67 19.08 11.47
C GLY A 502 -5.99 19.45 12.13
N PRO A 503 -6.67 20.45 11.59
CA PRO A 503 -7.91 20.95 12.19
C PRO A 503 -9.09 19.97 12.14
N ASP A 504 -9.11 19.07 11.17
CA ASP A 504 -10.19 18.09 11.02
C ASP A 504 -9.94 16.80 11.81
N PHE A 505 -8.70 16.54 12.27
CA PHE A 505 -8.34 15.39 13.07
C PHE A 505 -8.43 15.67 14.57
N ARG A 506 -8.79 14.64 15.34
CA ARG A 506 -8.76 14.66 16.80
C ARG A 506 -7.34 14.86 17.32
N ARG A 507 -7.19 15.49 18.47
CA ARG A 507 -5.88 15.70 19.10
C ARG A 507 -5.61 14.65 20.15
N GLY A 508 -4.37 14.14 20.17
CA GLY A 508 -3.91 13.16 21.16
C GLY A 508 -4.74 11.88 21.15
N PHE A 509 -5.24 11.48 19.99
CA PHE A 509 -6.09 10.31 19.85
C PHE A 509 -5.31 9.12 19.30
N VAL A 510 -5.51 7.96 19.91
CA VAL A 510 -5.00 6.69 19.38
C VAL A 510 -6.19 5.89 18.85
N ASP A 511 -6.19 5.62 17.56
CA ASP A 511 -7.21 4.77 16.96
C ASP A 511 -6.76 3.31 17.05
N LEU A 512 -7.56 2.50 17.71
CA LEU A 512 -7.36 1.05 17.88
C LEU A 512 -8.20 0.22 16.91
N ASN A 513 -9.04 0.86 16.09
CA ASN A 513 -9.76 0.16 15.04
C ASN A 513 -8.80 -0.21 13.91
N PRO A 514 -9.02 -1.33 13.23
CA PRO A 514 -8.29 -1.59 12.00
C PRO A 514 -8.61 -0.53 10.95
N THR A 515 -7.58 -0.05 10.30
CA THR A 515 -7.61 0.85 9.15
C THR A 515 -6.66 0.34 8.08
N ALA A 516 -6.82 0.76 6.84
CA ALA A 516 -5.95 0.34 5.75
C ALA A 516 -5.68 1.47 4.75
N ASN A 517 -4.74 1.24 3.86
CA ASN A 517 -4.42 2.18 2.77
C ASN A 517 -5.64 2.53 1.91
N THR A 518 -6.61 1.61 1.79
CA THR A 518 -7.89 1.89 1.12
C THR A 518 -8.75 2.92 1.84
N ASP A 519 -8.56 3.15 3.14
CA ASP A 519 -9.38 4.04 3.95
C ASP A 519 -8.90 5.51 3.87
N VAL A 520 -7.69 5.73 3.37
CA VAL A 520 -7.08 7.07 3.29
C VAL A 520 -7.84 7.96 2.32
N THR A 521 -8.09 7.50 1.09
CA THR A 521 -8.83 8.28 0.08
C THR A 521 -10.24 8.65 0.53
N PRO A 522 -11.10 7.73 1.04
CA PRO A 522 -12.42 8.12 1.54
C PRO A 522 -12.36 9.14 2.70
N THR A 523 -11.30 9.10 3.51
CA THR A 523 -11.07 10.09 4.57
C THR A 523 -10.72 11.46 3.98
N ILE A 524 -9.84 11.51 2.99
CA ILE A 524 -9.48 12.74 2.27
C ILE A 524 -10.71 13.32 1.55
N THR A 525 -11.49 12.49 0.85
CA THR A 525 -12.75 12.87 0.18
C THR A 525 -13.71 13.54 1.18
N GLN A 526 -13.83 12.98 2.39
CA GLN A 526 -14.68 13.55 3.44
C GLN A 526 -14.15 14.90 3.94
N ILE A 527 -12.83 15.07 4.12
CA ILE A 527 -12.22 16.33 4.56
C ILE A 527 -12.35 17.41 3.48
N LEU A 528 -12.03 17.07 2.25
CA LEU A 528 -12.07 18.01 1.11
C LEU A 528 -13.49 18.28 0.61
N GLY A 529 -14.49 17.48 1.05
CA GLY A 529 -15.88 17.61 0.62
C GLY A 529 -16.08 17.33 -0.88
N THR A 530 -15.22 16.50 -1.46
CA THR A 530 -15.35 16.05 -2.85
C THR A 530 -16.33 14.90 -2.96
N GLU A 531 -16.87 14.66 -4.16
CA GLU A 531 -17.76 13.53 -4.39
C GLU A 531 -16.94 12.28 -4.74
N THR A 532 -17.20 11.19 -4.04
CA THR A 532 -16.62 9.88 -4.36
C THR A 532 -17.03 9.46 -5.78
N ASN A 533 -16.07 9.14 -6.61
CA ASN A 533 -16.35 8.72 -7.97
C ASN A 533 -16.91 7.29 -8.00
N ILE A 534 -17.89 7.12 -8.86
CA ILE A 534 -18.44 5.81 -9.22
C ILE A 534 -17.79 5.41 -10.54
N GLY A 535 -16.96 4.38 -10.51
CA GLY A 535 -16.32 3.83 -11.71
C GLY A 535 -17.35 3.27 -12.71
N PRO A 536 -16.88 2.86 -13.90
CA PRO A 536 -17.75 2.24 -14.91
C PRO A 536 -18.48 1.02 -14.37
N GLY A 537 -19.76 0.89 -14.71
CA GLY A 537 -20.59 -0.22 -14.23
C GLY A 537 -21.08 -0.06 -12.78
N GLY A 538 -20.89 1.11 -12.17
CA GLY A 538 -21.33 1.37 -10.79
C GLY A 538 -20.35 0.88 -9.73
N VAL A 539 -19.10 0.60 -10.11
CA VAL A 539 -18.05 0.19 -9.18
C VAL A 539 -17.71 1.35 -8.25
N VAL A 540 -17.68 1.10 -6.96
CA VAL A 540 -17.38 2.10 -5.92
C VAL A 540 -16.13 1.68 -5.14
N PRO A 541 -15.35 2.62 -4.60
CA PRO A 541 -14.33 2.33 -3.60
C PRO A 541 -14.93 1.53 -2.45
N THR A 542 -14.16 0.60 -1.89
CA THR A 542 -14.62 -0.23 -0.77
C THR A 542 -14.08 0.25 0.57
N GLY A 543 -13.00 1.00 0.58
CA GLY A 543 -12.45 1.59 1.80
C GLY A 543 -13.46 2.51 2.50
N ARG A 544 -13.35 2.61 3.81
CA ARG A 544 -14.20 3.45 4.66
C ARG A 544 -13.49 4.75 5.06
N ALA A 545 -14.22 5.81 5.25
CA ALA A 545 -13.63 6.98 5.92
C ALA A 545 -13.33 6.64 7.39
N MET A 546 -12.15 7.03 7.88
CA MET A 546 -11.72 6.89 9.28
C MET A 546 -12.40 7.97 10.16
N ALA A 547 -13.74 7.97 10.13
CA ALA A 547 -14.55 9.03 10.73
C ALA A 547 -14.39 9.15 12.25
N GLU A 548 -14.03 8.05 12.94
CA GLU A 548 -13.72 8.03 14.36
C GLU A 548 -12.49 8.86 14.74
N ALA A 549 -11.60 9.09 13.79
CA ALA A 549 -10.42 9.93 13.95
C ALA A 549 -10.69 11.43 13.71
N LEU A 550 -11.84 11.78 13.12
CA LEU A 550 -12.20 13.15 12.79
C LEU A 550 -12.89 13.87 13.95
N THR A 551 -12.74 15.19 14.02
CA THR A 551 -13.27 16.03 15.11
C THR A 551 -14.79 16.04 15.19
N ASP A 552 -15.50 15.83 14.08
CA ASP A 552 -16.95 15.72 14.01
C ASP A 552 -17.44 14.26 14.00
N GLY A 553 -16.53 13.32 14.17
CA GLY A 553 -16.80 11.88 14.14
C GLY A 553 -17.95 11.47 15.08
N ARG A 554 -19.16 11.45 14.54
CA ARG A 554 -20.38 10.98 15.23
C ARG A 554 -20.52 9.45 15.16
N HIS A 555 -19.63 8.79 14.48
CA HIS A 555 -19.72 7.38 14.21
C HIS A 555 -18.50 6.66 14.79
N SER A 556 -18.73 5.89 15.84
CA SER A 556 -17.79 4.80 16.11
C SER A 556 -17.77 3.92 14.86
N ALA A 557 -16.60 3.51 14.41
CA ALA A 557 -16.50 2.36 13.55
C ALA A 557 -17.40 1.27 14.15
N GLY A 558 -18.21 0.62 13.34
CA GLY A 558 -19.04 -0.51 13.82
C GLY A 558 -18.17 -1.48 14.59
N GLY A 559 -18.72 -2.29 15.46
CA GLY A 559 -17.92 -3.23 16.25
C GLY A 559 -17.03 -4.06 15.33
N SER A 560 -15.72 -4.12 15.63
CA SER A 560 -14.80 -4.99 14.93
C SER A 560 -14.86 -6.41 15.50
N HIS A 561 -14.65 -7.41 14.64
CA HIS A 561 -14.46 -8.79 15.08
C HIS A 561 -13.33 -9.46 14.30
N THR A 562 -12.52 -10.26 14.99
CA THR A 562 -11.45 -11.02 14.36
C THR A 562 -11.92 -12.43 14.04
N GLN A 563 -11.64 -12.89 12.84
CA GLN A 563 -11.89 -14.26 12.39
C GLN A 563 -10.56 -14.95 12.09
N THR A 564 -10.42 -16.16 12.62
CA THR A 564 -9.32 -17.06 12.26
C THR A 564 -9.82 -18.02 11.18
N MET A 565 -9.14 -18.03 10.04
CA MET A 565 -9.43 -18.91 8.92
C MET A 565 -8.27 -19.89 8.76
N THR A 566 -8.56 -21.16 8.60
CA THR A 566 -7.53 -22.19 8.50
C THR A 566 -7.81 -23.09 7.31
N THR A 567 -6.75 -23.37 6.55
CA THR A 567 -6.73 -24.43 5.55
C THR A 567 -5.68 -25.46 5.95
N ASN A 568 -5.88 -26.70 5.55
CA ASN A 568 -4.93 -27.79 5.79
C ASN A 568 -4.80 -28.66 4.55
N LEU A 569 -3.59 -29.10 4.29
CA LEU A 569 -3.25 -29.97 3.18
C LEU A 569 -2.45 -31.17 3.69
N MET A 570 -2.96 -32.36 3.38
CA MET A 570 -2.28 -33.61 3.71
C MET A 570 -1.27 -33.96 2.62
N LEU A 571 0.00 -33.92 2.97
CA LEU A 571 1.12 -34.23 2.10
C LEU A 571 1.84 -35.52 2.59
N PRO A 572 2.66 -36.16 1.75
CA PRO A 572 3.44 -37.33 2.18
C PRO A 572 4.33 -37.01 3.40
N GLY A 573 3.97 -37.56 4.57
CA GLY A 573 4.72 -37.42 5.81
C GLY A 573 4.47 -36.12 6.61
N VAL A 574 3.67 -35.19 6.12
CA VAL A 574 3.41 -33.93 6.81
C VAL A 574 1.99 -33.39 6.53
N GLU A 575 1.37 -32.79 7.53
CA GLU A 575 0.18 -31.94 7.36
C GLU A 575 0.64 -30.48 7.36
N ALA A 576 0.44 -29.79 6.26
CA ALA A 576 0.61 -28.33 6.20
C ALA A 576 -0.68 -27.66 6.67
N VAL A 577 -0.57 -26.78 7.67
CA VAL A 577 -1.69 -26.02 8.24
C VAL A 577 -1.39 -24.54 8.09
N THR A 578 -2.18 -23.85 7.27
CA THR A 578 -2.06 -22.41 7.05
C THR A 578 -3.22 -21.69 7.71
N THR A 579 -2.93 -20.62 8.42
CA THR A 579 -3.91 -19.81 9.16
C THR A 579 -3.81 -18.35 8.77
N LEU A 580 -4.94 -17.71 8.51
CA LEU A 580 -5.08 -16.27 8.37
C LEU A 580 -5.82 -15.71 9.58
N HIS A 581 -5.36 -14.56 10.06
CA HIS A 581 -6.09 -13.73 11.01
C HIS A 581 -6.59 -12.49 10.28
N VAL A 582 -7.91 -12.32 10.25
CA VAL A 582 -8.57 -11.22 9.54
C VAL A 582 -9.52 -10.52 10.51
N THR A 583 -9.37 -9.23 10.66
CA THR A 583 -10.32 -8.41 11.42
C THR A 583 -11.28 -7.72 10.46
N TRP A 584 -12.55 -7.65 10.86
CA TRP A 584 -13.62 -7.08 10.08
C TRP A 584 -14.20 -5.85 10.76
N ILE A 585 -14.51 -4.82 9.96
CA ILE A 585 -15.41 -3.74 10.36
C ILE A 585 -16.53 -3.70 9.33
N GLY A 586 -17.75 -4.06 9.75
CA GLY A 586 -18.84 -4.29 8.81
C GLY A 586 -18.47 -5.41 7.83
N ASP A 587 -18.46 -5.11 6.54
CA ASP A 587 -18.10 -6.06 5.47
C ASP A 587 -16.64 -5.89 4.96
N GLU A 588 -15.87 -4.96 5.55
CA GLU A 588 -14.48 -4.70 5.14
C GLU A 588 -13.50 -5.58 5.90
N PRO A 589 -12.69 -6.40 5.18
CA PRO A 589 -11.67 -7.26 5.77
C PRO A 589 -10.32 -6.53 5.88
N TYR A 590 -9.64 -6.74 6.99
CA TYR A 590 -8.27 -6.30 7.25
C TYR A 590 -7.45 -7.53 7.59
N LEU A 591 -6.49 -7.90 6.73
CA LEU A 591 -5.59 -9.01 6.99
C LEU A 591 -4.58 -8.60 8.06
N ASP A 592 -4.65 -9.22 9.23
CA ASP A 592 -3.70 -8.91 10.32
C ASP A 592 -2.37 -9.64 10.14
N ASN A 593 -2.41 -10.95 9.90
CA ASN A 593 -1.23 -11.76 9.66
C ASN A 593 -1.58 -13.16 9.12
N SER A 594 -0.54 -13.91 8.79
CA SER A 594 -0.64 -15.32 8.41
C SER A 594 0.42 -16.18 9.11
N THR A 595 0.10 -17.45 9.33
CA THR A 595 1.04 -18.42 9.88
C THR A 595 0.96 -19.75 9.13
N VAL A 596 2.08 -20.45 8.99
CA VAL A 596 2.15 -21.79 8.41
C VAL A 596 2.86 -22.74 9.37
N VAL A 597 2.26 -23.90 9.63
CA VAL A 597 2.81 -24.92 10.50
C VAL A 597 2.82 -26.26 9.77
N HIS A 598 3.99 -26.90 9.71
CA HIS A 598 4.13 -28.26 9.20
C HIS A 598 4.11 -29.24 10.37
N LYS A 599 3.08 -30.11 10.45
CA LYS A 599 2.93 -31.14 11.46
C LYS A 599 3.37 -32.50 10.91
N PRO A 600 4.41 -33.15 11.43
CA PRO A 600 4.79 -34.50 11.00
C PRO A 600 3.65 -35.50 11.19
N LEU A 601 3.34 -36.29 10.17
CA LEU A 601 2.39 -37.40 10.27
C LEU A 601 3.06 -38.56 10.98
N GLY A 602 2.55 -38.93 12.16
CA GLY A 602 3.06 -40.08 12.96
C GLY A 602 3.67 -39.70 14.30
N SER A 603 3.76 -38.43 14.67
CA SER A 603 3.97 -38.02 16.06
C SER A 603 2.60 -37.99 16.76
N SER A 604 2.21 -39.15 17.38
CA SER A 604 1.15 -39.10 18.40
C SER A 604 1.61 -38.19 19.54
N PRO A 605 0.68 -37.47 20.17
CA PRO A 605 1.00 -36.51 21.22
C PRO A 605 1.64 -37.16 22.45
#